data_1af8297f9517733458d6510dabe34aee
#
_entry.id   1af8297f9517733458d6510dabe34aee
#
_cell.length_a   1.000
_cell.length_b   1.000
_cell.length_c   1.000
_cell.angle_alpha   90.00
_cell.angle_beta   90.00
_cell.angle_gamma   90.00
#
_symmetry.space_group_name_H-M   'P 1'
#
loop_
_entity.id
_entity.type
_entity.pdbx_description
1 polymer ?
#
loop_
_entity_poly.entity_id
_entity_poly.type
_entity_poly.pdbx_seq_one_letter_code
_entity_poly.pdbx_strand_id
1 'polypeptide(L)' 'MSWIRVSDVSLLAVGGYTYTSDLRLESRHEAGTRDWDLIIRNVSRGDGGSYECQVSHHVCPLTMQ' A
#
# COMPACT_ATOMS: atom_id res chain seq x y z
N MET A 1 -3.15 5.66 8.91
CA MET A 1 -2.19 4.68 8.35
C MET A 1 -1.53 5.24 7.11
N SER A 2 -0.33 4.81 6.83
CA SER A 2 0.38 5.20 5.60
C SER A 2 1.17 4.03 5.05
N TRP A 3 1.31 4.01 3.72
CA TRP A 3 2.12 3.05 3.00
C TRP A 3 3.32 3.74 2.37
N ILE A 4 4.50 3.17 2.58
CA ILE A 4 5.77 3.70 2.07
C ILE A 4 6.50 2.62 1.31
N ARG A 5 6.98 2.95 0.11
CA ARG A 5 7.91 2.09 -0.63
C ARG A 5 9.31 2.39 -0.13
N VAL A 6 9.96 1.38 0.45
CA VAL A 6 11.22 1.57 1.16
C VAL A 6 12.36 1.87 0.20
N SER A 7 12.34 1.29 -1.00
CA SER A 7 13.46 1.41 -1.94
C SER A 7 13.83 2.85 -2.29
N ASP A 8 12.84 3.74 -2.35
CA ASP A 8 13.07 5.16 -2.66
C ASP A 8 12.40 6.09 -1.63
N VAL A 9 11.91 5.54 -0.55
CA VAL A 9 11.21 6.26 0.53
C VAL A 9 10.04 7.07 -0.01
N SER A 10 9.28 6.48 -0.92
CA SER A 10 8.12 7.15 -1.52
C SER A 10 6.87 6.90 -0.68
N LEU A 11 6.15 7.98 -0.37
CA LEU A 11 4.82 7.87 0.23
C LEU A 11 3.85 7.43 -0.86
N LEU A 12 3.22 6.26 -0.66
CA LEU A 12 2.30 5.69 -1.64
C LEU A 12 0.85 6.00 -1.33
N ALA A 13 0.47 5.92 -0.06
CA ALA A 13 -0.92 6.12 0.35
C ALA A 13 -1.00 6.57 1.80
N VAL A 14 -2.05 7.33 2.10
CA VAL A 14 -2.43 7.69 3.48
C VAL A 14 -3.93 7.46 3.59
N GLY A 15 -4.34 6.59 4.53
CA GLY A 15 -5.73 6.20 4.65
C GLY A 15 -6.23 5.60 3.34
N GLY A 16 -7.39 6.01 2.88
CA GLY A 16 -7.96 5.55 1.62
C GLY A 16 -7.49 6.31 0.38
N TYR A 17 -6.52 7.22 0.53
CA TYR A 17 -6.06 8.07 -0.56
C TYR A 17 -4.68 7.66 -1.01
N THR A 18 -4.48 7.54 -2.33
CA THR A 18 -3.17 7.29 -2.91
C THR A 18 -2.50 8.62 -3.27
N TYR A 19 -1.21 8.69 -2.95
CA TYR A 19 -0.37 9.88 -3.22
C TYR A 19 0.63 9.64 -4.34
N THR A 20 0.76 8.40 -4.78
CA THR A 20 1.59 8.09 -5.94
C THR A 20 0.86 8.43 -7.23
N SER A 21 1.61 8.80 -8.25
CA SER A 21 1.07 8.97 -9.60
C SER A 21 0.83 7.65 -10.33
N ASP A 22 1.25 6.54 -9.73
CA ASP A 22 1.10 5.21 -10.33
C ASP A 22 -0.34 4.73 -10.15
N LEU A 23 -1.08 4.67 -11.25
CA LEU A 23 -2.50 4.31 -11.25
C LEU A 23 -2.77 2.83 -10.98
N ARG A 24 -1.71 2.01 -10.92
CA ARG A 24 -1.86 0.59 -10.63
C ARG A 24 -2.08 0.32 -9.14
N LEU A 25 -1.84 1.30 -8.27
CA LEU A 25 -1.95 1.14 -6.83
C LEU A 25 -3.31 1.56 -6.32
N GLU A 26 -3.80 0.78 -5.37
CA GLU A 26 -5.06 1.07 -4.69
C GLU A 26 -4.90 0.80 -3.20
N SER A 27 -5.34 1.75 -2.37
CA SER A 27 -5.44 1.55 -0.93
C SER A 27 -6.90 1.25 -0.60
N ARG A 28 -7.15 0.10 0.02
CA ARG A 28 -8.52 -0.37 0.29
C ARG A 28 -8.69 -0.68 1.77
N HIS A 29 -9.81 -0.23 2.31
CA HIS A 29 -10.20 -0.54 3.68
C HIS A 29 -11.59 -1.16 3.66
N GLU A 30 -11.73 -2.35 4.22
CA GLU A 30 -13.02 -3.01 4.33
C GLU A 30 -13.76 -2.53 5.56
N ALA A 31 -15.02 -2.12 5.39
CA ALA A 31 -15.85 -1.62 6.48
C ALA A 31 -16.02 -2.70 7.55
N GLY A 32 -15.90 -2.31 8.81
CA GLY A 32 -16.02 -3.23 9.93
C GLY A 32 -14.75 -3.98 10.29
N THR A 33 -13.66 -3.75 9.57
CA THR A 33 -12.36 -4.35 9.87
C THR A 33 -11.32 -3.27 10.13
N ARG A 34 -10.16 -3.71 10.65
CA ARG A 34 -8.99 -2.84 10.84
C ARG A 34 -7.94 -3.07 9.78
N ASP A 35 -8.27 -3.82 8.75
CA ASP A 35 -7.33 -4.20 7.72
C ASP A 35 -7.27 -3.14 6.64
N TRP A 36 -6.06 -2.69 6.32
CA TRP A 36 -5.80 -1.77 5.23
C TRP A 36 -4.96 -2.48 4.19
N ASP A 37 -5.54 -2.71 3.02
CA ASP A 37 -4.87 -3.43 1.94
C ASP A 37 -4.23 -2.46 0.98
N LEU A 38 -2.98 -2.73 0.60
CA LEU A 38 -2.38 -2.09 -0.55
C LEU A 38 -2.36 -3.09 -1.70
N ILE A 39 -2.93 -2.70 -2.83
CA ILE A 39 -3.02 -3.56 -4.01
C ILE A 39 -2.21 -2.94 -5.12
N ILE A 40 -1.27 -3.70 -5.67
CA ILE A 40 -0.48 -3.30 -6.83
C ILE A 40 -0.85 -4.22 -7.98
N ARG A 41 -1.43 -3.65 -9.04
CA ARG A 41 -1.86 -4.40 -10.21
C ARG A 41 -0.82 -4.36 -11.30
N ASN A 42 -0.89 -5.31 -12.22
CA ASN A 42 0.02 -5.39 -13.37
C ASN A 42 1.48 -5.32 -12.92
N VAL A 43 1.84 -6.18 -11.99
CA VAL A 43 3.14 -6.17 -11.31
C VAL A 43 4.26 -6.52 -12.29
N SER A 44 5.36 -5.81 -12.20
CA SER A 44 6.60 -6.08 -12.93
C SER A 44 7.74 -6.34 -11.95
N ARG A 45 8.91 -6.70 -12.47
CA ARG A 45 10.08 -6.96 -11.63
C ARG A 45 10.51 -5.74 -10.82
N GLY A 46 10.29 -4.55 -11.35
CA GLY A 46 10.64 -3.31 -10.66
C GLY A 46 9.77 -3.02 -9.44
N ASP A 47 8.66 -3.74 -9.27
CA ASP A 47 7.78 -3.57 -8.12
C ASP A 47 8.23 -4.40 -6.91
N GLY A 48 9.22 -5.25 -7.06
CA GLY A 48 9.78 -6.00 -5.95
C GLY A 48 10.43 -5.09 -4.92
N GLY A 49 10.62 -5.59 -3.70
CA GLY A 49 11.23 -4.84 -2.62
C GLY A 49 10.33 -4.76 -1.40
N SER A 50 10.69 -3.86 -0.49
CA SER A 50 10.00 -3.73 0.79
C SER A 50 9.02 -2.57 0.79
N TYR A 51 7.88 -2.81 1.41
CA TYR A 51 6.84 -1.82 1.62
C TYR A 51 6.49 -1.80 3.10
N GLU A 52 6.34 -0.62 3.67
CA GLU A 52 6.00 -0.46 5.08
C GLU A 52 4.62 0.15 5.24
N CYS A 53 3.84 -0.45 6.13
CA CYS A 53 2.59 0.10 6.60
C CYS A 53 2.82 0.69 8.00
N GLN A 54 2.52 1.97 8.16
CA GLN A 54 2.69 2.67 9.42
C GLN A 54 1.35 2.85 10.11
N VAL A 55 0.95 1.83 10.85
CA VAL A 55 -0.25 1.87 11.66
C VAL A 55 -0.09 0.93 12.84
N SER A 56 -0.49 1.39 14.04
CA SER A 56 -0.37 0.59 15.25
C SER A 56 -1.52 -0.40 15.37
N HIS A 57 -1.19 -1.65 15.69
CA HIS A 57 -2.16 -2.71 15.99
C HIS A 57 -3.11 -3.07 14.85
N HIS A 58 -2.76 -2.75 13.62
CA HIS A 58 -3.55 -3.10 12.45
C HIS A 58 -2.81 -4.11 11.58
N VAL A 59 -3.56 -4.90 10.84
CA VAL A 59 -3.01 -5.76 9.81
C VAL A 59 -2.97 -4.98 8.50
N CYS A 60 -1.85 -5.08 7.80
CA CYS A 60 -1.63 -4.33 6.58
C CYS A 60 -1.22 -5.29 5.46
N PRO A 61 -2.15 -6.03 4.88
CA PRO A 61 -1.81 -6.93 3.79
C PRO A 61 -1.40 -6.18 2.53
N LEU A 62 -0.44 -6.74 1.82
CA LEU A 62 0.02 -6.25 0.54
C LEU A 62 -0.30 -7.29 -0.52
N THR A 63 -1.06 -6.90 -1.53
CA THR A 63 -1.46 -7.78 -2.61
C THR A 63 -0.82 -7.31 -3.91
N MET A 64 -0.09 -8.21 -4.56
CA MET A 64 0.49 -7.97 -5.88
C MET A 64 -0.22 -8.85 -6.90
N GLN A 65 -0.74 -8.24 -7.94
CA GLN A 65 -1.49 -8.93 -8.98
C GLN A 65 -0.87 -8.75 -10.35
#